data_1b59e1ab92dc5dd4930ea07fd53d3870
#
_entry.id   1b59e1ab92dc5dd4930ea07fd53d3870
#
_cell.length_a   1.000
_cell.length_b   1.000
_cell.length_c   1.000
_cell.angle_alpha   90.00
_cell.angle_beta   90.00
_cell.angle_gamma   90.00
#
_symmetry.space_group_name_H-M   'P 1'
#
loop_
_entity.id
_entity.type
_entity.pdbx_description
1 polymer ?
#
loop_
_entity_poly.entity_id
_entity_poly.type
_entity_poly.pdbx_seq_one_letter_code
_entity_poly.pdbx_strand_id
1 'polypeptide(L)'
;MAISINNYLRDLSYKYYLKNDSEEIKRINSSLDALLQNLNTDLGTLIKRKFIFGSYDRNTILPRSIDNNSDIDLMVVFNTTAYERTPETYRNWLKLFADKYYKDRYGSEVVKSFPTVTIRLGKINYDLAPAKEELVLGKQRLYIPNKGGGWQTTDPNDVKTKLTEANTKYNSIVRPIIRLMKAWNCTKGYPYDSYELELFLTGLNYYGDDVQKGFFYAVGKLSTSYFDPQSKQDKVASLKYNIDQVKSYLEKDDPVRAKQWLHKGLPE
;
A
#
# COMPACT_ATOMS: atom_id res chain seq x y z
N MET A 1 -37.48 -0.62 5.26
CA MET A 1 -36.16 -0.74 4.56
C MET A 1 -35.14 -1.15 5.60
N ALA A 2 -34.31 -2.14 5.32
CA ALA A 2 -33.26 -2.51 6.27
C ALA A 2 -32.30 -1.33 6.47
N ILE A 3 -31.97 -1.01 7.73
CA ILE A 3 -31.02 0.03 8.06
C ILE A 3 -29.64 -0.34 7.52
N SER A 4 -28.94 0.62 6.94
CA SER A 4 -27.62 0.46 6.34
C SER A 4 -26.63 1.45 6.90
N ILE A 5 -25.38 1.00 7.07
CA ILE A 5 -24.23 1.86 7.40
C ILE A 5 -23.32 2.06 6.18
N ASN A 6 -23.83 1.86 4.96
CA ASN A 6 -23.03 2.00 3.74
C ASN A 6 -22.39 3.38 3.60
N ASN A 7 -23.16 4.46 3.81
CA ASN A 7 -22.61 5.82 3.76
C ASN A 7 -21.53 6.03 4.82
N TYR A 8 -21.76 5.55 6.03
CA TYR A 8 -20.76 5.62 7.09
C TYR A 8 -19.45 4.89 6.73
N LEU A 9 -19.52 3.70 6.14
CA LEU A 9 -18.33 2.98 5.68
C LEU A 9 -17.63 3.69 4.51
N ARG A 10 -18.39 4.33 3.63
CA ARG A 10 -17.81 5.18 2.55
C ARG A 10 -17.05 6.35 3.14
N ASP A 11 -17.64 7.08 4.08
CA ASP A 11 -17.02 8.23 4.75
C ASP A 11 -15.77 7.78 5.54
N LEU A 12 -15.84 6.66 6.24
CA LEU A 12 -14.71 6.09 6.95
C LEU A 12 -13.58 5.71 6.00
N SER A 13 -13.90 5.07 4.87
CA SER A 13 -12.92 4.73 3.84
C SER A 13 -12.29 5.97 3.20
N TYR A 14 -13.00 7.10 3.15
CA TYR A 14 -12.47 8.39 2.69
C TYR A 14 -11.55 9.03 3.72
N LYS A 15 -11.88 8.95 5.03
CA LYS A 15 -10.94 9.33 6.11
C LYS A 15 -9.62 8.56 6.03
N TYR A 16 -9.68 7.28 5.62
CA TYR A 16 -8.49 6.43 5.41
C TYR A 16 -7.80 6.66 4.07
N TYR A 17 -8.16 7.66 3.33
CA TYR A 17 -7.57 8.00 2.04
C TYR A 17 -6.57 9.15 2.17
N LEU A 18 -5.28 8.83 2.07
CA LEU A 18 -4.22 9.84 2.22
C LEU A 18 -4.31 10.96 1.19
N LYS A 19 -4.69 10.67 -0.07
CA LYS A 19 -4.79 11.67 -1.15
C LYS A 19 -6.10 12.45 -1.12
N ASN A 20 -6.65 12.74 0.07
CA ASN A 20 -7.66 13.76 0.24
C ASN A 20 -7.01 15.16 0.09
N ASP A 21 -7.81 16.23 0.04
CA ASP A 21 -7.32 17.62 -0.10
C ASP A 21 -6.73 18.18 1.22
N SER A 22 -6.06 17.36 2.00
CA SER A 22 -5.50 17.74 3.29
C SER A 22 -4.16 18.49 3.12
N GLU A 23 -3.82 19.32 4.10
CA GLU A 23 -2.49 19.95 4.19
C GLU A 23 -1.36 18.92 4.31
N GLU A 24 -1.66 17.72 4.80
CA GLU A 24 -0.71 16.61 4.87
C GLU A 24 -0.25 16.19 3.47
N ILE A 25 -1.20 15.99 2.54
CA ILE A 25 -0.84 15.58 1.17
C ILE A 25 -0.07 16.66 0.43
N LYS A 26 -0.37 17.95 0.64
CA LYS A 26 0.39 19.05 0.03
C LYS A 26 1.85 19.02 0.48
N ARG A 27 2.11 18.81 1.78
CA ARG A 27 3.46 18.69 2.33
C ARG A 27 4.19 17.46 1.82
N ILE A 28 3.50 16.34 1.69
CA ILE A 28 4.05 15.10 1.11
C ILE A 28 4.45 15.33 -0.34
N ASN A 29 3.59 15.96 -1.15
CA ASN A 29 3.90 16.25 -2.54
C ASN A 29 5.12 17.17 -2.67
N SER A 30 5.21 18.24 -1.89
CA SER A 30 6.41 19.12 -1.88
C SER A 30 7.69 18.36 -1.48
N SER A 31 7.59 17.46 -0.51
CA SER A 31 8.72 16.61 -0.09
C SER A 31 9.14 15.62 -1.18
N LEU A 32 8.16 15.05 -1.90
CA LEU A 32 8.41 14.15 -3.02
C LEU A 32 9.08 14.88 -4.20
N ASP A 33 8.61 16.09 -4.52
CA ASP A 33 9.22 16.92 -5.58
C ASP A 33 10.69 17.24 -5.25
N ALA A 34 10.97 17.60 -3.99
CA ALA A 34 12.34 17.82 -3.51
C ALA A 34 13.20 16.54 -3.61
N LEU A 35 12.65 15.37 -3.28
CA LEU A 35 13.35 14.08 -3.43
C LEU A 35 13.68 13.80 -4.90
N LEU A 36 12.73 14.01 -5.80
CA LEU A 36 12.90 13.79 -7.23
C LEU A 36 13.95 14.74 -7.82
N GLN A 37 13.98 15.99 -7.38
CA GLN A 37 14.97 16.99 -7.78
C GLN A 37 16.37 16.64 -7.26
N ASN A 38 16.51 16.24 -6.00
CA ASN A 38 17.78 15.83 -5.43
C ASN A 38 18.35 14.59 -6.13
N LEU A 39 17.50 13.60 -6.47
CA LEU A 39 17.91 12.43 -7.28
C LEU A 39 18.43 12.83 -8.65
N ASN A 40 17.78 13.80 -9.31
CA ASN A 40 18.26 14.30 -10.60
C ASN A 40 19.63 14.99 -10.46
N THR A 41 19.83 15.79 -9.43
CA THR A 41 21.06 16.53 -9.21
C THR A 41 22.24 15.60 -8.91
N ASP A 42 22.02 14.55 -8.10
CA ASP A 42 23.10 13.68 -7.63
C ASP A 42 23.38 12.48 -8.55
N LEU A 43 22.31 11.84 -9.05
CA LEU A 43 22.39 10.58 -9.80
C LEU A 43 21.80 10.69 -11.23
N GLY A 44 21.42 11.89 -11.68
CA GLY A 44 20.66 12.07 -12.93
C GLY A 44 21.31 11.43 -14.16
N THR A 45 22.64 11.48 -14.30
CA THR A 45 23.38 10.85 -15.41
C THR A 45 23.36 9.32 -15.38
N LEU A 46 23.10 8.73 -14.21
CA LEU A 46 23.03 7.29 -13.99
C LEU A 46 21.60 6.75 -14.07
N ILE A 47 20.58 7.62 -13.94
CA ILE A 47 19.17 7.25 -13.93
C ILE A 47 18.58 7.37 -15.33
N LYS A 48 17.98 6.29 -15.81
CA LYS A 48 17.20 6.28 -17.07
C LYS A 48 15.83 6.92 -16.88
N ARG A 49 15.13 6.52 -15.82
CA ARG A 49 13.83 7.08 -15.42
C ARG A 49 13.51 6.76 -13.97
N LYS A 50 12.55 7.48 -13.39
CA LYS A 50 12.01 7.22 -12.07
C LYS A 50 10.51 7.43 -12.07
N PHE A 51 9.78 6.65 -11.26
CA PHE A 51 8.33 6.74 -11.16
C PHE A 51 7.83 6.17 -9.84
N ILE A 52 6.72 6.71 -9.37
CA ILE A 52 6.02 6.22 -8.19
C ILE A 52 5.26 4.95 -8.55
N PHE A 53 5.25 4.00 -7.63
CA PHE A 53 4.46 2.77 -7.72
C PHE A 53 3.84 2.44 -6.35
N GLY A 54 3.43 1.21 -6.11
CA GLY A 54 2.94 0.78 -4.81
C GLY A 54 1.58 1.35 -4.42
N SER A 55 1.29 1.38 -3.14
CA SER A 55 -0.01 1.72 -2.59
C SER A 55 -0.39 3.19 -2.83
N TYR A 56 0.60 4.10 -2.87
CA TYR A 56 0.37 5.51 -3.19
C TYR A 56 -0.14 5.70 -4.62
N ASP A 57 0.48 5.03 -5.60
CA ASP A 57 0.09 5.12 -7.00
C ASP A 57 -1.27 4.46 -7.27
N ARG A 58 -1.59 3.38 -6.53
CA ARG A 58 -2.87 2.67 -6.64
C ARG A 58 -4.04 3.31 -5.89
N ASN A 59 -3.80 4.40 -5.13
CA ASN A 59 -4.80 5.09 -4.30
C ASN A 59 -5.36 4.23 -3.15
N THR A 60 -4.52 3.37 -2.58
CA THR A 60 -4.85 2.48 -1.46
C THR A 60 -3.97 2.72 -0.23
N ILE A 61 -3.07 3.70 -0.28
CA ILE A 61 -2.26 4.13 0.86
C ILE A 61 -3.12 4.75 1.96
N LEU A 62 -2.79 4.45 3.20
CA LEU A 62 -3.43 5.03 4.39
C LEU A 62 -2.63 6.23 4.91
N PRO A 63 -3.28 7.22 5.57
CA PRO A 63 -2.56 8.27 6.28
C PRO A 63 -1.79 7.69 7.48
N ARG A 64 -0.69 8.33 7.88
CA ARG A 64 0.13 7.86 9.01
C ARG A 64 -0.56 7.90 10.36
N SER A 65 -1.62 8.66 10.49
CA SER A 65 -2.51 8.61 11.67
C SER A 65 -3.21 7.25 11.83
N ILE A 66 -3.34 6.49 10.75
CA ILE A 66 -3.93 5.14 10.72
C ILE A 66 -2.83 4.07 10.63
N ASP A 67 -1.85 4.26 9.75
CA ASP A 67 -0.74 3.34 9.50
C ASP A 67 0.60 4.07 9.57
N ASN A 68 1.30 3.96 10.69
CA ASN A 68 2.61 4.60 10.90
C ASN A 68 3.70 4.12 9.93
N ASN A 69 3.47 2.96 9.27
CA ASN A 69 4.40 2.39 8.31
C ASN A 69 4.08 2.79 6.86
N SER A 70 3.08 3.65 6.65
CA SER A 70 2.78 4.15 5.29
C SER A 70 4.01 4.79 4.66
N ASP A 71 4.30 4.38 3.44
CA ASP A 71 5.44 4.79 2.62
C ASP A 71 5.03 5.14 1.18
N ILE A 72 5.92 5.82 0.49
CA ILE A 72 5.80 6.06 -0.95
C ILE A 72 6.93 5.31 -1.64
N ASP A 73 6.53 4.35 -2.44
CA ASP A 73 7.45 3.55 -3.25
C ASP A 73 7.89 4.32 -4.50
N LEU A 74 9.19 4.53 -4.66
CA LEU A 74 9.79 5.16 -5.83
C LEU A 74 10.73 4.18 -6.54
N MET A 75 10.38 3.80 -7.76
CA MET A 75 11.25 3.03 -8.63
C MET A 75 12.31 3.94 -9.25
N VAL A 76 13.58 3.59 -9.09
CA VAL A 76 14.72 4.29 -9.66
C VAL A 76 15.38 3.34 -10.68
N VAL A 77 15.04 3.53 -11.97
CA VAL A 77 15.56 2.69 -13.06
C VAL A 77 16.89 3.25 -13.52
N PHE A 78 17.95 2.48 -13.32
CA PHE A 78 19.30 2.87 -13.71
C PHE A 78 19.56 2.63 -15.20
N ASN A 79 20.42 3.43 -15.76
CA ASN A 79 20.90 3.26 -17.13
C ASN A 79 22.00 2.18 -17.18
N THR A 80 21.71 1.08 -17.84
CA THR A 80 22.63 -0.07 -17.99
C THR A 80 23.29 -0.13 -19.36
N THR A 81 23.07 0.86 -20.22
CA THR A 81 23.53 0.83 -21.64
C THR A 81 25.04 0.75 -21.74
N ALA A 82 25.77 1.54 -20.96
CA ALA A 82 27.22 1.56 -21.00
C ALA A 82 27.83 0.43 -20.13
N TYR A 83 27.28 0.17 -18.98
CA TYR A 83 27.76 -0.85 -18.04
C TYR A 83 26.72 -1.21 -17.00
N GLU A 84 26.38 -2.48 -16.88
CA GLU A 84 25.51 -2.99 -15.82
C GLU A 84 26.31 -3.26 -14.54
N ARG A 85 25.76 -2.82 -13.40
CA ARG A 85 26.27 -3.09 -12.05
C ARG A 85 25.43 -4.14 -11.36
N THR A 86 25.94 -4.68 -10.24
CA THR A 86 25.20 -5.59 -9.40
C THR A 86 24.02 -4.87 -8.72
N PRO A 87 22.94 -5.57 -8.36
CA PRO A 87 21.82 -4.99 -7.60
C PRO A 87 22.27 -4.27 -6.34
N GLU A 88 23.27 -4.83 -5.64
CA GLU A 88 23.81 -4.25 -4.42
C GLU A 88 24.54 -2.93 -4.68
N THR A 89 25.24 -2.79 -5.80
CA THR A 89 25.88 -1.53 -6.20
C THR A 89 24.84 -0.42 -6.34
N TYR A 90 23.73 -0.68 -7.03
CA TYR A 90 22.65 0.31 -7.19
C TYR A 90 22.00 0.66 -5.86
N ARG A 91 21.78 -0.32 -4.97
CA ARG A 91 21.30 -0.05 -3.62
C ARG A 91 22.28 0.80 -2.82
N ASN A 92 23.58 0.58 -2.95
CA ASN A 92 24.61 1.39 -2.31
C ASN A 92 24.60 2.83 -2.82
N TRP A 93 24.41 3.06 -4.10
CA TRP A 93 24.29 4.42 -4.64
C TRP A 93 23.07 5.15 -4.09
N LEU A 94 21.92 4.48 -4.01
CA LEU A 94 20.74 5.05 -3.38
C LEU A 94 20.94 5.30 -1.88
N LYS A 95 21.68 4.44 -1.20
CA LYS A 95 22.02 4.64 0.22
C LYS A 95 22.92 5.86 0.42
N LEU A 96 23.98 6.00 -0.38
CA LEU A 96 24.88 7.14 -0.32
C LEU A 96 24.16 8.45 -0.64
N PHE A 97 23.30 8.44 -1.66
CA PHE A 97 22.41 9.56 -1.98
C PHE A 97 21.53 9.93 -0.78
N ALA A 98 20.84 8.95 -0.20
CA ALA A 98 19.93 9.18 0.93
C ALA A 98 20.68 9.66 2.19
N ASP A 99 21.86 9.12 2.47
CA ASP A 99 22.72 9.61 3.57
C ASP A 99 23.10 11.08 3.34
N LYS A 100 23.63 11.42 2.18
CA LYS A 100 24.06 12.79 1.84
C LYS A 100 22.95 13.83 1.97
N TYR A 101 21.77 13.54 1.43
CA TYR A 101 20.68 14.53 1.31
C TYR A 101 19.71 14.54 2.51
N TYR A 102 19.65 13.47 3.29
CA TYR A 102 18.66 13.31 4.36
C TYR A 102 19.30 13.05 5.72
N LYS A 103 20.20 12.08 5.83
CA LYS A 103 20.85 11.77 7.11
C LYS A 103 21.79 12.87 7.54
N ASP A 104 22.75 13.25 6.69
CA ASP A 104 23.81 14.20 7.03
C ASP A 104 23.27 15.64 7.17
N ARG A 105 22.23 15.99 6.41
CA ARG A 105 21.64 17.33 6.45
C ARG A 105 20.59 17.53 7.54
N TYR A 106 19.77 16.51 7.79
CA TYR A 106 18.58 16.64 8.63
C TYR A 106 18.52 15.61 9.76
N GLY A 107 19.51 14.74 9.90
CA GLY A 107 19.50 13.67 10.90
C GLY A 107 18.44 12.59 10.66
N SER A 108 17.88 12.51 9.44
CA SER A 108 16.86 11.52 9.12
C SER A 108 17.44 10.11 9.16
N GLU A 109 16.66 9.16 9.63
CA GLU A 109 17.05 7.76 9.60
C GLU A 109 16.99 7.22 8.17
N VAL A 110 18.10 6.60 7.72
CA VAL A 110 18.19 5.95 6.40
C VAL A 110 18.58 4.49 6.59
N VAL A 111 17.68 3.58 6.16
CA VAL A 111 17.81 2.14 6.37
C VAL A 111 17.92 1.42 5.02
N LYS A 112 18.83 0.44 4.94
CA LYS A 112 18.82 -0.53 3.82
C LYS A 112 17.76 -1.60 4.09
N SER A 113 16.54 -1.35 3.66
CA SER A 113 15.45 -2.34 3.66
C SER A 113 15.48 -3.11 2.34
N PHE A 114 15.50 -4.46 2.40
CA PHE A 114 15.52 -5.22 1.16
C PHE A 114 14.13 -5.26 0.51
N PRO A 115 14.00 -5.02 -0.82
CA PRO A 115 15.04 -4.70 -1.83
C PRO A 115 15.39 -3.20 -1.93
N THR A 116 14.82 -2.34 -1.09
CA THR A 116 14.84 -0.88 -1.15
C THR A 116 15.92 -0.24 -0.26
N VAL A 117 16.00 1.08 -0.35
CA VAL A 117 16.58 1.96 0.67
C VAL A 117 15.46 2.86 1.18
N THR A 118 15.18 2.80 2.47
CA THR A 118 14.12 3.58 3.12
C THR A 118 14.66 4.86 3.72
N ILE A 119 14.07 6.00 3.37
CA ILE A 119 14.28 7.30 4.03
C ILE A 119 13.08 7.52 4.96
N ARG A 120 13.32 7.58 6.27
CA ARG A 120 12.29 7.81 7.27
C ARG A 120 12.17 9.30 7.58
N LEU A 121 11.06 9.89 7.17
CA LEU A 121 10.73 11.29 7.47
C LEU A 121 9.56 11.39 8.44
N GLY A 122 9.38 12.56 9.05
CA GLY A 122 8.33 12.76 10.05
C GLY A 122 6.90 12.59 9.54
N LYS A 123 6.64 12.87 8.25
CA LYS A 123 5.27 12.81 7.67
C LYS A 123 5.02 11.58 6.81
N ILE A 124 6.03 11.09 6.11
CA ILE A 124 5.94 9.91 5.23
C ILE A 124 7.33 9.29 5.09
N ASN A 125 7.41 8.00 4.85
CA ASN A 125 8.63 7.33 4.46
C ASN A 125 8.72 7.25 2.93
N TYR A 126 9.96 7.17 2.41
CA TYR A 126 10.19 6.90 1.00
C TYR A 126 11.01 5.62 0.85
N ASP A 127 10.48 4.68 0.08
CA ASP A 127 11.17 3.45 -0.29
C ASP A 127 11.73 3.57 -1.71
N LEU A 128 13.04 3.70 -1.82
CA LEU A 128 13.74 3.81 -3.08
C LEU A 128 14.11 2.41 -3.58
N ALA A 129 13.41 1.91 -4.60
CA ALA A 129 13.66 0.61 -5.21
C ALA A 129 14.58 0.77 -6.43
N PRO A 130 15.84 0.29 -6.38
CA PRO A 130 16.67 0.27 -7.58
C PRO A 130 16.13 -0.74 -8.57
N ALA A 131 16.16 -0.37 -9.85
CA ALA A 131 15.71 -1.22 -10.93
C ALA A 131 16.58 -1.08 -12.18
N LYS A 132 16.51 -2.09 -13.05
CA LYS A 132 16.96 -2.02 -14.44
C LYS A 132 15.85 -2.41 -15.40
N GLU A 133 16.00 -2.03 -16.64
CA GLU A 133 15.12 -2.43 -17.74
C GLU A 133 15.88 -3.14 -18.83
N GLU A 134 15.28 -4.21 -19.35
CA GLU A 134 15.80 -4.95 -20.51
C GLU A 134 14.71 -5.13 -21.55
N LEU A 135 15.12 -5.12 -22.83
CA LEU A 135 14.24 -5.50 -23.93
C LEU A 135 14.31 -7.02 -24.13
N VAL A 136 13.26 -7.73 -23.75
CA VAL A 136 13.16 -9.18 -23.88
C VAL A 136 12.01 -9.52 -24.83
N LEU A 137 12.32 -10.17 -25.96
CA LEU A 137 11.35 -10.53 -27.00
C LEU A 137 10.47 -9.33 -27.44
N GLY A 138 11.08 -8.16 -27.64
CA GLY A 138 10.40 -6.94 -28.08
C GLY A 138 9.57 -6.23 -27.00
N LYS A 139 9.58 -6.71 -25.75
CA LYS A 139 8.88 -6.11 -24.61
C LYS A 139 9.87 -5.61 -23.57
N GLN A 140 9.63 -4.40 -23.08
CA GLN A 140 10.38 -3.86 -21.94
C GLN A 140 10.01 -4.65 -20.68
N ARG A 141 10.99 -5.22 -20.00
CA ARG A 141 10.83 -5.88 -18.70
C ARG A 141 11.62 -5.14 -17.64
N LEU A 142 10.99 -4.97 -16.50
CA LEU A 142 11.56 -4.33 -15.33
C LEU A 142 12.06 -5.38 -14.34
N TYR A 143 13.23 -5.13 -13.75
CA TYR A 143 13.88 -6.02 -12.79
C TYR A 143 14.25 -5.24 -11.53
N ILE A 144 14.04 -5.87 -10.37
CA ILE A 144 14.45 -5.38 -9.05
C ILE A 144 15.37 -6.41 -8.38
N PRO A 145 16.13 -6.04 -7.34
CA PRO A 145 16.98 -7.00 -6.61
C PRO A 145 16.18 -8.18 -6.06
N ASN A 146 16.76 -9.39 -6.13
CA ASN A 146 16.26 -10.58 -5.45
C ASN A 146 17.13 -10.91 -4.23
N LYS A 147 16.60 -11.71 -3.29
CA LYS A 147 17.31 -12.11 -2.05
C LYS A 147 18.60 -12.91 -2.31
N GLY A 148 18.74 -13.53 -3.48
CA GLY A 148 19.94 -14.26 -3.88
C GLY A 148 21.08 -13.41 -4.45
N GLY A 149 20.96 -12.07 -4.40
CA GLY A 149 21.96 -11.12 -4.90
C GLY A 149 21.89 -10.83 -6.41
N GLY A 150 20.93 -11.43 -7.11
CA GLY A 150 20.65 -11.19 -8.53
C GLY A 150 19.41 -10.31 -8.74
N TRP A 151 18.79 -10.46 -9.90
CA TRP A 151 17.61 -9.73 -10.33
C TRP A 151 16.38 -10.64 -10.40
N GLN A 152 15.20 -10.08 -10.14
CA GLN A 152 13.91 -10.70 -10.40
C GLN A 152 13.00 -9.74 -11.16
N THR A 153 12.13 -10.28 -12.00
CA THR A 153 11.14 -9.48 -12.74
C THR A 153 10.12 -8.87 -11.80
N THR A 154 9.64 -7.68 -12.17
CA THR A 154 8.52 -7.02 -11.48
C THR A 154 7.64 -6.32 -12.52
N ASP A 155 6.34 -6.22 -12.24
CA ASP A 155 5.41 -5.46 -13.07
C ASP A 155 4.42 -4.67 -12.17
N PRO A 156 4.83 -3.51 -11.68
CA PRO A 156 3.97 -2.67 -10.86
C PRO A 156 2.73 -2.15 -11.63
N ASN A 157 2.81 -2.07 -12.96
CA ASN A 157 1.69 -1.61 -13.78
C ASN A 157 0.58 -2.66 -13.91
N ASP A 158 0.91 -3.95 -13.95
CA ASP A 158 -0.08 -5.03 -14.02
C ASP A 158 -1.02 -4.99 -12.81
N VAL A 159 -0.46 -4.85 -11.61
CA VAL A 159 -1.25 -4.74 -10.37
C VAL A 159 -2.14 -3.50 -10.36
N LYS A 160 -1.61 -2.36 -10.79
CA LYS A 160 -2.37 -1.10 -10.90
C LYS A 160 -3.51 -1.25 -11.91
N THR A 161 -3.25 -1.87 -13.05
CA THR A 161 -4.24 -2.11 -14.11
C THR A 161 -5.35 -3.01 -13.59
N LYS A 162 -5.03 -4.17 -13.03
CA LYS A 162 -6.00 -5.11 -12.46
C LYS A 162 -6.89 -4.47 -11.41
N LEU A 163 -6.31 -3.70 -10.48
CA LEU A 163 -7.08 -2.97 -9.47
C LEU A 163 -7.99 -1.91 -10.11
N THR A 164 -7.50 -1.18 -11.12
CA THR A 164 -8.28 -0.15 -11.79
C THR A 164 -9.46 -0.75 -12.54
N GLU A 165 -9.24 -1.85 -13.25
CA GLU A 165 -10.29 -2.59 -13.95
C GLU A 165 -11.34 -3.14 -12.97
N ALA A 166 -10.90 -3.80 -11.88
CA ALA A 166 -11.81 -4.31 -10.86
C ALA A 166 -12.61 -3.16 -10.20
N ASN A 167 -11.95 -2.05 -9.85
CA ASN A 167 -12.62 -0.92 -9.24
C ASN A 167 -13.65 -0.27 -10.18
N THR A 168 -13.35 -0.16 -11.47
CA THR A 168 -14.30 0.33 -12.48
C THR A 168 -15.46 -0.64 -12.68
N LYS A 169 -15.18 -1.94 -12.83
CA LYS A 169 -16.17 -2.99 -12.99
C LYS A 169 -17.19 -3.04 -11.84
N TYR A 170 -16.76 -2.76 -10.63
CA TYR A 170 -17.60 -2.84 -9.42
C TYR A 170 -17.94 -1.46 -8.84
N ASN A 171 -18.28 -0.49 -9.69
CA ASN A 171 -18.80 0.83 -9.31
C ASN A 171 -17.93 1.58 -8.26
N SER A 172 -16.62 1.45 -8.39
CA SER A 172 -15.63 2.16 -7.55
C SER A 172 -15.66 1.80 -6.06
N ILE A 173 -16.12 0.60 -5.70
CA ILE A 173 -16.15 0.15 -4.30
C ILE A 173 -14.89 -0.60 -3.87
N VAL A 174 -14.07 -1.12 -4.80
CA VAL A 174 -12.92 -1.98 -4.47
C VAL A 174 -11.86 -1.22 -3.67
N ARG A 175 -11.46 -0.01 -4.11
CA ARG A 175 -10.51 0.83 -3.37
C ARG A 175 -10.98 1.20 -1.97
N PRO A 176 -12.24 1.66 -1.75
CA PRO A 176 -12.81 1.82 -0.41
C PRO A 176 -12.68 0.56 0.46
N ILE A 177 -13.04 -0.60 -0.05
CA ILE A 177 -12.95 -1.87 0.69
C ILE A 177 -11.50 -2.19 1.05
N ILE A 178 -10.55 -2.03 0.12
CA ILE A 178 -9.13 -2.24 0.37
C ILE A 178 -8.64 -1.32 1.51
N ARG A 179 -9.00 -0.03 1.51
CA ARG A 179 -8.59 0.89 2.58
C ARG A 179 -9.15 0.48 3.95
N LEU A 180 -10.43 0.08 4.03
CA LEU A 180 -11.01 -0.45 5.27
C LEU A 180 -10.27 -1.70 5.76
N MET A 181 -10.00 -2.64 4.87
CA MET A 181 -9.30 -3.88 5.22
C MET A 181 -7.83 -3.64 5.61
N LYS A 182 -7.13 -2.73 4.93
CA LYS A 182 -5.76 -2.34 5.30
C LYS A 182 -5.71 -1.63 6.66
N ALA A 183 -6.71 -0.79 6.98
CA ALA A 183 -6.81 -0.14 8.28
C ALA A 183 -6.98 -1.17 9.42
N TRP A 184 -7.83 -2.19 9.23
CA TRP A 184 -7.89 -3.32 10.14
C TRP A 184 -6.54 -4.05 10.24
N ASN A 185 -5.93 -4.35 9.10
CA ASN A 185 -4.70 -5.14 9.03
C ASN A 185 -3.55 -4.45 9.81
N CYS A 186 -3.33 -3.16 9.59
CA CYS A 186 -2.27 -2.42 10.27
C CYS A 186 -2.53 -2.27 11.77
N THR A 187 -3.78 -1.98 12.20
CA THR A 187 -4.13 -1.84 13.62
C THR A 187 -4.05 -3.16 14.38
N LYS A 188 -4.12 -4.29 13.70
CA LYS A 188 -3.93 -5.62 14.29
C LYS A 188 -2.51 -6.17 14.11
N GLY A 189 -1.53 -5.33 13.73
CA GLY A 189 -0.13 -5.71 13.59
C GLY A 189 0.13 -6.62 12.40
N TYR A 190 -0.54 -6.37 11.29
CA TYR A 190 -0.33 -7.00 9.98
C TYR A 190 -0.47 -8.54 9.98
N PRO A 191 -1.63 -9.10 10.32
CA PRO A 191 -1.86 -10.54 10.18
C PRO A 191 -1.70 -11.03 8.74
N TYR A 192 -1.85 -10.17 7.75
CA TYR A 192 -1.54 -10.42 6.34
C TYR A 192 -0.48 -9.46 5.84
N ASP A 193 0.34 -9.90 4.89
CA ASP A 193 1.11 -8.98 4.07
C ASP A 193 0.16 -8.00 3.36
N SER A 194 0.51 -6.71 3.39
CA SER A 194 -0.39 -5.66 2.88
C SER A 194 -0.60 -5.74 1.37
N TYR A 195 0.43 -6.16 0.63
CA TYR A 195 0.36 -6.31 -0.82
C TYR A 195 -0.46 -7.55 -1.21
N GLU A 196 -0.23 -8.70 -0.55
CA GLU A 196 -1.00 -9.92 -0.77
C GLU A 196 -2.48 -9.73 -0.42
N LEU A 197 -2.78 -9.01 0.67
CA LEU A 197 -4.15 -8.66 1.03
C LEU A 197 -4.82 -7.79 -0.05
N GLU A 198 -4.11 -6.81 -0.60
CA GLU A 198 -4.63 -5.96 -1.69
C GLU A 198 -4.90 -6.77 -2.97
N LEU A 199 -4.00 -7.68 -3.35
CA LEU A 199 -4.20 -8.59 -4.49
C LEU A 199 -5.40 -9.50 -4.28
N PHE A 200 -5.52 -10.12 -3.12
CA PHE A 200 -6.65 -10.96 -2.75
C PHE A 200 -7.98 -10.21 -2.88
N LEU A 201 -8.07 -9.00 -2.29
CA LEU A 201 -9.28 -8.18 -2.35
C LEU A 201 -9.61 -7.72 -3.77
N THR A 202 -8.60 -7.43 -4.59
CA THR A 202 -8.77 -7.05 -5.99
C THR A 202 -9.37 -8.20 -6.82
N GLY A 203 -9.05 -9.44 -6.48
CA GLY A 203 -9.54 -10.65 -7.18
C GLY A 203 -10.95 -11.10 -6.80
N LEU A 204 -11.60 -10.51 -5.79
CA LEU A 204 -12.92 -10.88 -5.36
C LEU A 204 -14.02 -10.37 -6.31
N ASN A 205 -15.17 -11.06 -6.31
CA ASN A 205 -16.32 -10.68 -7.13
C ASN A 205 -17.34 -9.89 -6.29
N TYR A 206 -17.48 -8.60 -6.58
CA TYR A 206 -18.39 -7.67 -5.87
C TYR A 206 -19.63 -7.30 -6.72
N TYR A 207 -20.05 -8.15 -7.62
CA TYR A 207 -21.18 -7.86 -8.50
C TYR A 207 -22.48 -7.60 -7.70
N GLY A 208 -23.08 -6.42 -7.90
CA GLY A 208 -24.30 -6.01 -7.19
C GLY A 208 -24.10 -5.54 -5.75
N ASP A 209 -22.84 -5.44 -5.29
CA ASP A 209 -22.54 -4.95 -3.96
C ASP A 209 -22.43 -3.40 -3.89
N ASP A 210 -22.69 -2.87 -2.71
CA ASP A 210 -22.23 -1.57 -2.24
C ASP A 210 -20.99 -1.74 -1.34
N VAL A 211 -20.47 -0.66 -0.75
CA VAL A 211 -19.28 -0.74 0.12
C VAL A 211 -19.54 -1.59 1.35
N GLN A 212 -20.75 -1.52 1.94
CA GLN A 212 -21.10 -2.33 3.11
C GLN A 212 -21.12 -3.82 2.79
N LYS A 213 -21.88 -4.20 1.76
CA LYS A 213 -22.01 -5.61 1.36
C LYS A 213 -20.66 -6.17 0.92
N GLY A 214 -19.93 -5.43 0.08
CA GLY A 214 -18.61 -5.85 -0.39
C GLY A 214 -17.59 -5.96 0.72
N PHE A 215 -17.59 -5.05 1.71
CA PHE A 215 -16.72 -5.15 2.89
C PHE A 215 -17.06 -6.39 3.74
N PHE A 216 -18.34 -6.62 4.03
CA PHE A 216 -18.76 -7.81 4.79
C PHE A 216 -18.43 -9.10 4.06
N TYR A 217 -18.64 -9.12 2.74
CA TYR A 217 -18.25 -10.24 1.89
C TYR A 217 -16.75 -10.49 1.91
N ALA A 218 -15.93 -9.44 1.76
CA ALA A 218 -14.47 -9.55 1.81
C ALA A 218 -13.99 -10.10 3.14
N VAL A 219 -14.54 -9.63 4.28
CA VAL A 219 -14.22 -10.18 5.61
C VAL A 219 -14.60 -11.66 5.70
N GLY A 220 -15.77 -12.04 5.18
CA GLY A 220 -16.20 -13.45 5.14
C GLY A 220 -15.24 -14.36 4.37
N LYS A 221 -14.61 -13.81 3.31
CA LYS A 221 -13.65 -14.54 2.44
C LYS A 221 -12.23 -14.64 3.00
N LEU A 222 -11.87 -13.86 4.04
CA LEU A 222 -10.59 -14.06 4.71
C LEU A 222 -10.47 -15.50 5.22
N SER A 223 -9.32 -16.10 5.05
CA SER A 223 -9.03 -17.45 5.53
C SER A 223 -7.68 -17.50 6.23
N THR A 224 -7.55 -18.43 7.15
CA THR A 224 -6.29 -18.79 7.79
C THR A 224 -6.01 -20.27 7.56
N SER A 225 -4.74 -20.64 7.48
CA SER A 225 -4.29 -22.01 7.45
C SER A 225 -4.16 -22.57 8.87
N TYR A 226 -4.22 -23.88 9.02
CA TYR A 226 -3.86 -24.55 10.27
C TYR A 226 -2.42 -24.24 10.73
N PHE A 227 -1.52 -23.99 9.78
CA PHE A 227 -0.12 -23.65 10.03
C PHE A 227 0.13 -22.17 10.30
N ASP A 228 -0.88 -21.30 10.15
CA ASP A 228 -0.74 -19.89 10.51
C ASP A 228 -0.60 -19.74 12.04
N PRO A 229 0.16 -18.72 12.52
CA PRO A 229 0.24 -18.43 13.94
C PRO A 229 -1.13 -18.27 14.58
N GLN A 230 -1.33 -18.78 15.79
CA GLN A 230 -2.60 -18.68 16.51
C GLN A 230 -3.09 -17.23 16.60
N SER A 231 -2.18 -16.30 16.85
CA SER A 231 -2.51 -14.86 16.88
C SER A 231 -3.13 -14.33 15.59
N LYS A 232 -2.73 -14.85 14.40
CA LYS A 232 -3.36 -14.50 13.13
C LYS A 232 -4.76 -15.09 13.03
N GLN A 233 -4.90 -16.36 13.40
CA GLN A 233 -6.20 -17.05 13.41
C GLN A 233 -7.20 -16.31 14.31
N ASP A 234 -6.81 -15.95 15.54
CA ASP A 234 -7.65 -15.22 16.50
C ASP A 234 -8.06 -13.84 16.00
N LYS A 235 -7.15 -13.09 15.36
CA LYS A 235 -7.45 -11.77 14.79
C LYS A 235 -8.48 -11.85 13.66
N VAL A 236 -8.38 -12.84 12.80
CA VAL A 236 -9.33 -13.07 11.71
C VAL A 236 -10.68 -13.52 12.26
N ALA A 237 -10.70 -14.46 13.21
CA ALA A 237 -11.93 -14.91 13.86
C ALA A 237 -12.63 -13.75 14.58
N SER A 238 -11.88 -12.91 15.31
CA SER A 238 -12.39 -11.72 15.98
C SER A 238 -13.02 -10.72 15.00
N LEU A 239 -12.38 -10.47 13.85
CA LEU A 239 -12.97 -9.58 12.84
C LEU A 239 -14.29 -10.13 12.31
N LYS A 240 -14.33 -11.40 11.95
CA LYS A 240 -15.56 -12.07 11.46
C LYS A 240 -16.68 -11.98 12.50
N TYR A 241 -16.38 -12.31 13.75
CA TYR A 241 -17.33 -12.19 14.84
C TYR A 241 -17.87 -10.76 15.00
N ASN A 242 -16.99 -9.74 14.96
CA ASN A 242 -17.40 -8.35 15.05
C ASN A 242 -18.36 -7.97 13.91
N ILE A 243 -18.07 -8.41 12.66
CA ILE A 243 -18.96 -8.15 11.52
C ILE A 243 -20.31 -8.88 11.66
N ASP A 244 -20.33 -10.07 12.22
CA ASP A 244 -21.60 -10.77 12.47
C ASP A 244 -22.43 -10.06 13.56
N GLN A 245 -21.80 -9.47 14.58
CA GLN A 245 -22.49 -8.58 15.52
C GLN A 245 -23.01 -7.31 14.82
N VAL A 246 -22.22 -6.70 13.93
CA VAL A 246 -22.69 -5.55 13.12
C VAL A 246 -23.95 -5.90 12.36
N LYS A 247 -23.97 -7.03 11.63
CA LYS A 247 -25.14 -7.50 10.87
C LYS A 247 -26.35 -7.70 11.80
N SER A 248 -26.18 -8.39 12.93
CA SER A 248 -27.26 -8.65 13.90
C SER A 248 -27.88 -7.35 14.44
N TYR A 249 -27.08 -6.30 14.71
CA TYR A 249 -27.63 -5.02 15.17
C TYR A 249 -28.31 -4.24 14.05
N LEU A 250 -27.84 -4.35 12.79
CA LEU A 250 -28.54 -3.76 11.64
C LEU A 250 -29.90 -4.42 11.39
N GLU A 251 -30.02 -5.74 11.57
CA GLU A 251 -31.30 -6.48 11.51
C GLU A 251 -32.28 -6.05 12.62
N LYS A 252 -31.79 -5.57 13.75
CA LYS A 252 -32.57 -5.04 14.87
C LYS A 252 -32.82 -3.53 14.80
N ASP A 253 -32.53 -2.91 13.65
CA ASP A 253 -32.64 -1.47 13.44
C ASP A 253 -31.83 -0.62 14.45
N ASP A 254 -30.65 -1.12 14.89
CA ASP A 254 -29.75 -0.45 15.83
C ASP A 254 -28.40 -0.10 15.16
N PRO A 255 -28.33 0.95 14.34
CA PRO A 255 -27.10 1.35 13.68
C PRO A 255 -26.05 1.92 14.64
N VAL A 256 -26.44 2.37 15.82
CA VAL A 256 -25.51 2.90 16.84
C VAL A 256 -24.64 1.77 17.37
N ARG A 257 -25.25 0.69 17.85
CA ARG A 257 -24.51 -0.48 18.32
C ARG A 257 -23.77 -1.18 17.18
N ALA A 258 -24.34 -1.21 15.98
CA ALA A 258 -23.64 -1.72 14.80
C ALA A 258 -22.29 -0.98 14.57
N LYS A 259 -22.26 0.36 14.64
CA LYS A 259 -21.02 1.14 14.54
C LYS A 259 -20.05 0.88 15.69
N GLN A 260 -20.54 0.75 16.92
CA GLN A 260 -19.70 0.40 18.08
C GLN A 260 -18.97 -0.95 17.86
N TRP A 261 -19.66 -1.96 17.31
CA TRP A 261 -19.04 -3.23 16.99
C TRP A 261 -18.07 -3.14 15.81
N LEU A 262 -18.37 -2.32 14.81
CA LEU A 262 -17.48 -2.05 13.69
C LEU A 262 -16.12 -1.51 14.19
N HIS A 263 -16.13 -0.57 15.16
CA HIS A 263 -14.92 0.05 15.70
C HIS A 263 -14.10 -0.84 16.64
N LYS A 264 -14.57 -2.03 17.01
CA LYS A 264 -13.70 -3.05 17.62
C LYS A 264 -12.70 -3.63 16.61
N GLY A 265 -12.99 -3.52 15.32
CA GLY A 265 -12.14 -3.95 14.23
C GLY A 265 -11.43 -2.81 13.48
N LEU A 266 -12.11 -1.68 13.27
CA LEU A 266 -11.63 -0.53 12.51
C LEU A 266 -11.31 0.65 13.43
N PRO A 267 -10.23 1.42 13.18
CA PRO A 267 -9.97 2.66 13.90
C PRO A 267 -11.08 3.71 13.63
N GLU A 268 -11.24 4.68 14.54
CA GLU A 268 -12.19 5.80 14.39
C GLU A 268 -11.63 6.92 13.51
#